data_c4e284d7f9eea3b6f36c3717204b4125
#
_entry.id   c4e284d7f9eea3b6f36c3717204b4125
#
_cell.length_a   1.000
_cell.length_b   1.000
_cell.length_c   1.000
_cell.angle_alpha   90.00
_cell.angle_beta   90.00
_cell.angle_gamma   90.00
#
_symmetry.space_group_name_H-M   'P 1'
#
loop_
_entity.id
_entity.type
_entity.pdbx_description
1 polymer ?
#
loop_
_entity_poly.entity_id
_entity_poly.type
_entity_poly.pdbx_seq_one_letter_code
_entity_poly.pdbx_strand_id
1 'polypeptide(L)'
;MNRIFFICLVIIGLASTNTQAQKVAFINSALLMQDLPEIKVADSNLNAFQTQLQKKGEQMVTALQTKYQEVAKKQQAGEIAPKQLEEESAKLKEEEAKIGQFEQDMNKQISDKRQALYQPILDRINTLINEVAKAKGYDFVFDSSTGVLLF
;
A
#
# COMPACT_ATOMS: atom_id res chain seq x y z
N MET A 1 11.76 -73.64 -3.57
CA MET A 1 11.30 -72.51 -2.74
C MET A 1 12.33 -71.39 -2.63
N ASN A 2 13.62 -71.66 -2.48
CA ASN A 2 14.63 -70.63 -2.28
C ASN A 2 14.92 -69.66 -3.46
N ARG A 3 14.69 -70.10 -4.71
CA ARG A 3 14.90 -69.24 -5.88
C ARG A 3 13.88 -68.11 -6.03
N ILE A 4 12.64 -68.38 -5.69
CA ILE A 4 11.55 -67.38 -5.73
C ILE A 4 11.72 -66.37 -4.62
N PHE A 5 12.17 -66.81 -3.45
CA PHE A 5 12.45 -65.90 -2.31
C PHE A 5 13.58 -64.91 -2.59
N PHE A 6 14.63 -65.37 -3.29
CA PHE A 6 15.74 -64.50 -3.72
C PHE A 6 15.34 -63.47 -4.77
N ILE A 7 14.44 -63.82 -5.70
CA ILE A 7 13.94 -62.91 -6.72
C ILE A 7 13.03 -61.82 -6.08
N CYS A 8 12.20 -62.17 -5.11
CA CYS A 8 11.39 -61.18 -4.36
C CYS A 8 12.24 -60.21 -3.54
N LEU A 9 13.35 -60.68 -2.97
CA LEU A 9 14.26 -59.83 -2.17
C LEU A 9 15.04 -58.82 -3.04
N VAL A 10 15.38 -59.20 -4.28
CA VAL A 10 16.04 -58.31 -5.25
C VAL A 10 15.06 -57.24 -5.80
N ILE A 11 13.79 -57.57 -5.97
CA ILE A 11 12.79 -56.60 -6.44
C ILE A 11 12.46 -55.53 -5.37
N ILE A 12 12.48 -55.90 -4.09
CA ILE A 12 12.27 -54.94 -2.97
C ILE A 12 13.48 -53.99 -2.84
N GLY A 13 14.71 -54.42 -3.15
CA GLY A 13 15.90 -53.59 -3.10
C GLY A 13 15.98 -52.51 -4.21
N LEU A 14 15.24 -52.67 -5.31
CA LEU A 14 15.19 -51.71 -6.44
C LEU A 14 14.16 -50.58 -6.27
N ALA A 15 13.33 -50.67 -5.28
CA ALA A 15 12.32 -49.63 -4.96
C ALA A 15 12.88 -48.53 -4.02
N SER A 16 14.20 -48.29 -4.08
CA SER A 16 14.77 -47.08 -3.43
C SER A 16 14.31 -45.85 -4.19
N THR A 17 13.09 -45.41 -3.89
CA THR A 17 12.63 -44.08 -4.33
C THR A 17 13.56 -43.07 -3.71
N ASN A 18 14.32 -42.35 -4.54
CA ASN A 18 15.05 -41.16 -4.12
C ASN A 18 14.03 -40.14 -3.60
N THR A 19 13.70 -40.23 -2.33
CA THR A 19 12.97 -39.17 -1.61
C THR A 19 13.96 -38.01 -1.50
N GLN A 20 13.88 -37.08 -2.46
CA GLN A 20 14.59 -35.82 -2.29
C GLN A 20 13.84 -35.04 -1.20
N ALA A 21 14.55 -34.76 -0.11
CA ALA A 21 14.04 -33.89 0.92
C ALA A 21 13.76 -32.51 0.31
N GLN A 22 12.55 -32.01 0.49
CA GLN A 22 12.16 -30.67 0.03
C GLN A 22 13.08 -29.64 0.65
N LYS A 23 13.66 -28.79 -0.18
CA LYS A 23 14.58 -27.74 0.26
C LYS A 23 13.80 -26.46 0.53
N VAL A 24 13.77 -26.05 1.77
CA VAL A 24 12.97 -24.92 2.26
C VAL A 24 13.89 -23.77 2.65
N ALA A 25 13.46 -22.53 2.37
CA ALA A 25 14.10 -21.30 2.84
C ALA A 25 13.11 -20.43 3.60
N PHE A 26 13.65 -19.54 4.42
CA PHE A 26 12.90 -18.54 5.16
C PHE A 26 13.43 -17.15 4.84
N ILE A 27 12.54 -16.19 4.71
CA ILE A 27 12.86 -14.77 4.54
C ILE A 27 12.01 -13.97 5.53
N ASN A 28 12.53 -12.87 6.03
CA ASN A 28 11.74 -11.87 6.74
C ASN A 28 11.56 -10.66 5.82
N SER A 29 10.43 -10.58 5.12
CA SER A 29 10.16 -9.52 4.16
C SER A 29 10.06 -8.15 4.84
N ALA A 30 9.57 -8.08 6.08
CA ALA A 30 9.47 -6.83 6.83
C ALA A 30 10.84 -6.23 7.13
N LEU A 31 11.79 -7.05 7.60
CA LEU A 31 13.18 -6.60 7.82
C LEU A 31 13.86 -6.22 6.50
N LEU A 32 13.67 -7.01 5.46
CA LEU A 32 14.21 -6.70 4.14
C LEU A 32 13.73 -5.34 3.64
N MET A 33 12.44 -5.06 3.77
CA MET A 33 11.87 -3.77 3.35
C MET A 33 12.42 -2.59 4.16
N GLN A 34 12.64 -2.73 5.47
CA GLN A 34 13.19 -1.65 6.30
C GLN A 34 14.57 -1.19 5.87
N ASP A 35 15.38 -2.10 5.34
CA ASP A 35 16.76 -1.82 4.94
C ASP A 35 16.89 -1.28 3.51
N LEU A 36 15.82 -1.39 2.71
CA LEU A 36 15.85 -0.95 1.30
C LEU A 36 15.82 0.58 1.16
N PRO A 37 16.82 1.18 0.51
CA PRO A 37 16.82 2.63 0.25
C PRO A 37 15.60 3.11 -0.53
N GLU A 38 15.10 2.30 -1.46
CA GLU A 38 13.93 2.59 -2.28
C GLU A 38 12.66 2.74 -1.44
N ILE A 39 12.51 1.97 -0.36
CA ILE A 39 11.39 2.10 0.59
C ILE A 39 11.48 3.46 1.31
N LYS A 40 12.67 3.85 1.78
CA LYS A 40 12.86 5.15 2.44
C LYS A 40 12.53 6.32 1.52
N VAL A 41 12.86 6.21 0.23
CA VAL A 41 12.50 7.20 -0.78
C VAL A 41 10.99 7.21 -1.03
N ALA A 42 10.35 6.04 -1.12
CA ALA A 42 8.90 5.92 -1.27
C ALA A 42 8.16 6.54 -0.07
N ASP A 43 8.60 6.25 1.16
CA ASP A 43 8.06 6.83 2.40
C ASP A 43 8.17 8.36 2.40
N SER A 44 9.35 8.89 2.05
CA SER A 44 9.57 10.34 1.97
C SER A 44 8.66 11.00 0.95
N ASN A 45 8.52 10.39 -0.23
CA ASN A 45 7.64 10.90 -1.28
C ASN A 45 6.16 10.84 -0.88
N LEU A 46 5.73 9.77 -0.20
CA LEU A 46 4.36 9.64 0.30
C LEU A 46 4.07 10.69 1.37
N ASN A 47 4.98 10.89 2.32
CA ASN A 47 4.85 11.90 3.37
C ASN A 47 4.80 13.32 2.79
N ALA A 48 5.64 13.64 1.81
CA ALA A 48 5.61 14.92 1.12
C ALA A 48 4.28 15.16 0.41
N PHE A 49 3.75 14.13 -0.26
CA PHE A 49 2.47 14.19 -0.95
C PHE A 49 1.29 14.38 0.03
N GLN A 50 1.29 13.66 1.16
CA GLN A 50 0.28 13.83 2.23
C GLN A 50 0.31 15.26 2.78
N THR A 51 1.50 15.78 3.07
CA THR A 51 1.67 17.16 3.56
C THR A 51 1.17 18.19 2.55
N GLN A 52 1.39 17.97 1.27
CA GLN A 52 0.90 18.85 0.21
C GLN A 52 -0.63 18.85 0.13
N LEU A 53 -1.27 17.69 0.22
CA LEU A 53 -2.73 17.58 0.22
C LEU A 53 -3.34 18.22 1.48
N GLN A 54 -2.74 18.00 2.64
CA GLN A 54 -3.19 18.60 3.88
C GLN A 54 -3.13 20.14 3.81
N LYS A 55 -2.01 20.71 3.36
CA LYS A 55 -1.89 22.16 3.17
C LYS A 55 -2.94 22.71 2.19
N LYS A 56 -3.23 21.97 1.13
CA LYS A 56 -4.27 22.38 0.18
C LYS A 56 -5.65 22.39 0.84
N GLY A 57 -5.99 21.38 1.62
CA GLY A 57 -7.25 21.33 2.38
C GLY A 57 -7.35 22.51 3.37
N GLU A 58 -6.29 22.78 4.15
CA GLU A 58 -6.22 23.92 5.07
C GLU A 58 -6.41 25.26 4.35
N GLN A 59 -5.81 25.43 3.18
CA GLN A 59 -5.98 26.63 2.37
C GLN A 59 -7.41 26.80 1.88
N MET A 60 -8.07 25.71 1.47
CA MET A 60 -9.49 25.76 1.04
C MET A 60 -10.40 26.17 2.20
N VAL A 61 -10.20 25.58 3.39
CA VAL A 61 -10.96 25.92 4.60
C VAL A 61 -10.73 27.39 4.99
N THR A 62 -9.50 27.86 5.01
CA THR A 62 -9.15 29.25 5.35
C THR A 62 -9.77 30.24 4.35
N ALA A 63 -9.71 29.93 3.05
CA ALA A 63 -10.31 30.74 2.02
C ALA A 63 -11.84 30.84 2.19
N LEU A 64 -12.50 29.73 2.48
CA LEU A 64 -13.93 29.69 2.75
C LEU A 64 -14.29 30.52 3.99
N GLN A 65 -13.56 30.38 5.09
CA GLN A 65 -13.79 31.20 6.29
C GLN A 65 -13.65 32.69 6.03
N THR A 66 -12.64 33.10 5.25
CA THR A 66 -12.46 34.51 4.86
C THR A 66 -13.64 35.01 4.09
N LYS A 67 -14.16 34.25 3.12
CA LYS A 67 -15.33 34.62 2.34
C LYS A 67 -16.59 34.72 3.20
N TYR A 68 -16.81 33.83 4.14
CA TYR A 68 -17.90 33.92 5.11
C TYR A 68 -17.85 35.23 5.91
N GLN A 69 -16.63 35.58 6.40
CA GLN A 69 -16.43 36.83 7.13
C GLN A 69 -16.68 38.07 6.27
N GLU A 70 -16.27 38.07 5.01
CA GLU A 70 -16.52 39.16 4.09
C GLU A 70 -18.01 39.35 3.80
N VAL A 71 -18.75 38.27 3.53
CA VAL A 71 -20.18 38.31 3.30
C VAL A 71 -20.92 38.83 4.56
N ALA A 72 -20.53 38.33 5.74
CA ALA A 72 -21.11 38.78 7.02
C ALA A 72 -20.87 40.27 7.27
N LYS A 73 -19.66 40.80 7.01
CA LYS A 73 -19.34 42.21 7.13
C LYS A 73 -20.21 43.08 6.18
N LYS A 74 -20.32 42.69 4.91
CA LYS A 74 -21.17 43.39 3.93
C LYS A 74 -22.64 43.40 4.32
N GLN A 75 -23.12 42.28 4.88
CA GLN A 75 -24.49 42.18 5.39
C GLN A 75 -24.73 43.13 6.59
N GLN A 76 -23.80 43.15 7.54
CA GLN A 76 -23.87 44.03 8.71
C GLN A 76 -23.80 45.53 8.34
N ALA A 77 -22.99 45.84 7.34
CA ALA A 77 -22.87 47.23 6.84
C ALA A 77 -24.05 47.66 5.94
N GLY A 78 -24.96 46.75 5.60
CA GLY A 78 -26.06 47.05 4.66
C GLY A 78 -25.61 47.23 3.21
N GLU A 79 -24.39 46.77 2.89
CA GLU A 79 -23.73 46.94 1.59
C GLU A 79 -24.07 45.84 0.57
N ILE A 80 -24.84 44.80 0.96
CA ILE A 80 -25.23 43.71 0.09
C ILE A 80 -26.75 43.63 -0.09
N ALA A 81 -27.21 43.61 -1.33
CA ALA A 81 -28.62 43.45 -1.62
C ALA A 81 -29.09 42.01 -1.29
N PRO A 82 -30.38 41.80 -0.90
CA PRO A 82 -30.90 40.48 -0.53
C PRO A 82 -30.65 39.40 -1.59
N LYS A 83 -30.83 39.74 -2.87
CA LYS A 83 -30.56 38.80 -3.97
C LYS A 83 -29.08 38.41 -4.08
N GLN A 84 -28.17 39.38 -3.90
CA GLN A 84 -26.74 39.13 -3.90
C GLN A 84 -26.31 38.29 -2.70
N LEU A 85 -26.91 38.49 -1.53
CA LEU A 85 -26.67 37.69 -0.34
C LEU A 85 -27.05 36.20 -0.57
N GLU A 86 -28.19 35.98 -1.23
CA GLU A 86 -28.64 34.64 -1.61
C GLU A 86 -27.64 33.97 -2.58
N GLU A 87 -27.19 34.69 -3.62
CA GLU A 87 -26.21 34.21 -4.59
C GLU A 87 -24.87 33.89 -3.93
N GLU A 88 -24.35 34.77 -3.07
CA GLU A 88 -23.08 34.51 -2.34
C GLU A 88 -23.23 33.35 -1.35
N SER A 89 -24.35 33.24 -0.65
CA SER A 89 -24.61 32.10 0.24
C SER A 89 -24.67 30.76 -0.51
N ALA A 90 -25.22 30.75 -1.72
CA ALA A 90 -25.24 29.58 -2.57
C ALA A 90 -23.81 29.18 -3.01
N LYS A 91 -22.96 30.15 -3.38
CA LYS A 91 -21.56 29.91 -3.72
C LYS A 91 -20.76 29.37 -2.54
N LEU A 92 -20.97 29.91 -1.34
CA LEU A 92 -20.29 29.43 -0.12
C LEU A 92 -20.65 27.96 0.17
N LYS A 93 -21.93 27.59 0.03
CA LYS A 93 -22.35 26.17 0.16
C LYS A 93 -21.73 25.26 -0.89
N GLU A 94 -21.58 25.75 -2.13
CA GLU A 94 -20.91 24.98 -3.18
C GLU A 94 -19.43 24.79 -2.86
N GLU A 95 -18.74 25.81 -2.35
CA GLU A 95 -17.34 25.69 -1.92
C GLU A 95 -17.18 24.75 -0.72
N GLU A 96 -18.10 24.78 0.23
CA GLU A 96 -18.14 23.84 1.36
C GLU A 96 -18.29 22.39 0.88
N ALA A 97 -19.19 22.15 -0.08
CA ALA A 97 -19.36 20.85 -0.70
C ALA A 97 -18.08 20.37 -1.44
N LYS A 98 -17.37 21.30 -2.11
CA LYS A 98 -16.07 21.00 -2.75
C LYS A 98 -14.99 20.62 -1.74
N ILE A 99 -14.99 21.22 -0.55
CA ILE A 99 -14.06 20.84 0.53
C ILE A 99 -14.37 19.42 0.99
N GLY A 100 -15.63 19.10 1.25
CA GLY A 100 -16.04 17.75 1.63
C GLY A 100 -15.67 16.69 0.57
N GLN A 101 -15.84 17.01 -0.71
CA GLN A 101 -15.41 16.14 -1.80
C GLN A 101 -13.89 16.00 -1.84
N PHE A 102 -13.14 17.08 -1.64
CA PHE A 102 -11.68 17.05 -1.60
C PHE A 102 -11.17 16.16 -0.47
N GLU A 103 -11.79 16.20 0.72
CA GLU A 103 -11.42 15.33 1.85
C GLU A 103 -11.64 13.84 1.53
N GLN A 104 -12.74 13.50 0.87
CA GLN A 104 -12.98 12.11 0.41
C GLN A 104 -11.95 11.69 -0.64
N ASP A 105 -11.69 12.53 -1.63
CA ASP A 105 -10.74 12.28 -2.70
C ASP A 105 -9.30 12.21 -2.19
N MET A 106 -8.96 12.92 -1.13
CA MET A 106 -7.63 12.93 -0.52
C MET A 106 -7.21 11.53 -0.07
N ASN A 107 -8.09 10.81 0.62
CA ASN A 107 -7.81 9.45 1.08
C ASN A 107 -7.55 8.50 -0.09
N LYS A 108 -8.36 8.64 -1.15
CA LYS A 108 -8.16 7.85 -2.37
C LYS A 108 -6.83 8.18 -3.04
N GLN A 109 -6.50 9.47 -3.20
CA GLN A 109 -5.24 9.90 -3.80
C GLN A 109 -4.02 9.39 -3.01
N ILE A 110 -4.07 9.40 -1.68
CA ILE A 110 -3.01 8.87 -0.82
C ILE A 110 -2.87 7.35 -1.02
N SER A 111 -3.97 6.63 -1.07
CA SER A 111 -3.96 5.18 -1.32
C SER A 111 -3.38 4.84 -2.69
N ASP A 112 -3.83 5.53 -3.73
CA ASP A 112 -3.36 5.35 -5.11
C ASP A 112 -1.84 5.68 -5.21
N LYS A 113 -1.41 6.78 -4.57
CA LYS A 113 0.00 7.19 -4.52
C LYS A 113 0.86 6.15 -3.79
N ARG A 114 0.37 5.62 -2.68
CA ARG A 114 1.04 4.55 -1.94
C ARG A 114 1.21 3.34 -2.84
N GLN A 115 0.14 2.86 -3.45
CA GLN A 115 0.22 1.71 -4.36
C GLN A 115 1.22 1.95 -5.49
N ALA A 116 1.17 3.12 -6.13
CA ALA A 116 2.07 3.45 -7.23
C ALA A 116 3.56 3.49 -6.81
N LEU A 117 3.86 3.87 -5.56
CA LEU A 117 5.22 3.94 -5.05
C LEU A 117 5.74 2.57 -4.60
N TYR A 118 4.91 1.77 -3.95
CA TYR A 118 5.36 0.51 -3.34
C TYR A 118 5.25 -0.69 -4.27
N GLN A 119 4.24 -0.74 -5.15
CA GLN A 119 4.02 -1.90 -6.00
C GLN A 119 5.25 -2.28 -6.85
N PRO A 120 5.94 -1.34 -7.52
CA PRO A 120 7.14 -1.70 -8.30
C PRO A 120 8.27 -2.26 -7.44
N ILE A 121 8.40 -1.79 -6.19
CA ILE A 121 9.42 -2.28 -5.26
C ILE A 121 9.08 -3.70 -4.82
N LEU A 122 7.82 -3.97 -4.47
CA LEU A 122 7.34 -5.30 -4.10
C LEU A 122 7.49 -6.31 -5.24
N ASP A 123 7.17 -5.90 -6.47
CA ASP A 123 7.31 -6.75 -7.66
C ASP A 123 8.78 -7.11 -7.90
N ARG A 124 9.69 -6.16 -7.73
CA ARG A 124 11.13 -6.39 -7.82
C ARG A 124 11.62 -7.35 -6.72
N ILE A 125 11.18 -7.15 -5.48
CA ILE A 125 11.52 -8.04 -4.35
C ILE A 125 11.06 -9.47 -4.67
N ASN A 126 9.82 -9.65 -5.10
CA ASN A 126 9.27 -10.95 -5.46
C ASN A 126 10.07 -11.61 -6.60
N THR A 127 10.46 -10.84 -7.61
CA THR A 127 11.29 -11.33 -8.70
C THR A 127 12.64 -11.84 -8.18
N LEU A 128 13.32 -11.04 -7.35
CA LEU A 128 14.62 -11.41 -6.77
C LEU A 128 14.52 -12.65 -5.86
N ILE A 129 13.48 -12.75 -5.04
CA ILE A 129 13.23 -13.93 -4.21
C ILE A 129 13.09 -15.18 -5.09
N ASN A 130 12.31 -15.09 -6.16
CA ASN A 130 12.10 -16.20 -7.10
C ASN A 130 13.39 -16.59 -7.83
N GLU A 131 14.20 -15.62 -8.26
CA GLU A 131 15.49 -15.87 -8.90
C GLU A 131 16.47 -16.59 -7.95
N VAL A 132 16.60 -16.10 -6.72
CA VAL A 132 17.44 -16.70 -5.70
C VAL A 132 16.95 -18.09 -5.33
N ALA A 133 15.63 -18.28 -5.18
CA ALA A 133 15.04 -19.58 -4.88
C ALA A 133 15.38 -20.61 -5.96
N LYS A 134 15.17 -20.24 -7.22
CA LYS A 134 15.51 -21.09 -8.38
C LYS A 134 17.01 -21.41 -8.46
N ALA A 135 17.86 -20.39 -8.31
CA ALA A 135 19.31 -20.56 -8.39
C ALA A 135 19.85 -21.47 -7.29
N LYS A 136 19.24 -21.45 -6.10
CA LYS A 136 19.63 -22.27 -4.96
C LYS A 136 18.87 -23.59 -4.86
N GLY A 137 17.90 -23.83 -5.74
CA GLY A 137 17.09 -25.06 -5.77
C GLY A 137 16.21 -25.20 -4.51
N TYR A 138 15.62 -24.12 -4.03
CA TYR A 138 14.58 -24.16 -3.00
C TYR A 138 13.24 -24.51 -3.63
N ASP A 139 12.51 -25.44 -3.01
CA ASP A 139 11.16 -25.81 -3.41
C ASP A 139 10.12 -24.86 -2.85
N PHE A 140 10.39 -24.31 -1.64
CA PHE A 140 9.53 -23.37 -0.95
C PHE A 140 10.34 -22.25 -0.28
N VAL A 141 9.78 -21.05 -0.27
CA VAL A 141 10.28 -19.91 0.50
C VAL A 141 9.12 -19.39 1.36
N PHE A 142 9.31 -19.41 2.68
CA PHE A 142 8.32 -18.93 3.64
C PHE A 142 8.69 -17.54 4.16
N ASP A 143 7.70 -16.67 4.27
CA ASP A 143 7.88 -15.37 4.91
C ASP A 143 7.61 -15.46 6.41
N SER A 144 8.66 -15.32 7.20
CA SER A 144 8.57 -15.36 8.67
C SER A 144 7.99 -14.08 9.28
N SER A 145 7.83 -12.98 8.50
CA SER A 145 7.24 -11.73 8.99
C SER A 145 5.73 -11.86 9.25
N THR A 146 5.07 -12.82 8.60
CA THR A 146 3.62 -13.03 8.71
C THR A 146 3.18 -13.82 9.94
N GLY A 147 4.13 -14.31 10.76
CA GLY A 147 3.82 -15.10 11.96
C GLY A 147 3.20 -16.47 11.71
N VAL A 148 3.19 -16.95 10.47
CA VAL A 148 2.58 -18.24 10.09
C VAL A 148 3.40 -19.45 10.58
N LEU A 149 4.68 -19.23 10.89
CA LEU A 149 5.57 -20.28 11.40
C LEU A 149 5.77 -20.10 12.90
N LEU A 150 5.11 -20.93 13.69
CA LEU A 150 5.23 -20.94 15.15
C LEU A 150 6.27 -21.96 15.66
N PHE A 151 6.75 -22.86 14.81
CA PHE A 151 7.91 -23.77 15.01
C PHE A 151 8.21 -24.58 13.75
#